data_d549449b6e0ebb2dd18243d868ac17b2
#
_entry.id   d549449b6e0ebb2dd18243d868ac17b2
#
_cell.length_a   1.000
_cell.length_b   1.000
_cell.length_c   1.000
_cell.angle_alpha   90.00
_cell.angle_beta   90.00
_cell.angle_gamma   90.00
#
_symmetry.space_group_name_H-M   'P 1'
#
loop_
_entity.id
_entity.type
_entity.pdbx_description
1 polymer ?
#
loop_
_entity_poly.entity_id
_entity_poly.type
_entity_poly.pdbx_seq_one_letter_code
_entity_poly.pdbx_strand_id
1 'polypeptide(L)'
;MERKSPTFADNEARLAFWLLVPTVTVVLAFVLFPMAWNIWLSFKPVTLADLRGESLLRFNFSLSNYTKVFLDPEFGSVLLTTLVYTISGSLLSILLGLMAALLVHGEFAGRGLVRALFISPYIAPVVAVTFTWSFILDPQLGVINWLGMNQGLWAQPIPFLSQRFWEFNILGLSLRIPLALTSVIIFEGWRYFPFALLFILARLQAIPQDLYHAASVDGATPFQKFFHLTLPQLAGVLSTLFLFRFIWTLNKFDDVFLLTRGQAGTKVLTIKVYDFAFGEFNMGASSALAMVLFGILSIFLFIYFRWMVKER
;
A
#
# COMPACT_ATOMS: atom_id res chain seq x y z
N MET A 1 58.95 19.59 -4.62
CA MET A 1 57.61 19.07 -4.35
C MET A 1 57.35 17.86 -5.23
N GLU A 2 57.61 16.67 -4.73
CA GLU A 2 57.37 15.42 -5.44
C GLU A 2 55.84 15.17 -5.48
N ARG A 3 55.25 15.16 -6.66
CA ARG A 3 53.90 14.64 -6.87
C ARG A 3 53.94 13.12 -6.64
N LYS A 4 53.44 12.65 -5.49
CA LYS A 4 53.21 11.23 -5.26
C LYS A 4 52.35 10.70 -6.42
N SER A 5 52.81 9.71 -7.15
CA SER A 5 52.03 8.98 -8.13
C SER A 5 50.78 8.41 -7.43
N PRO A 6 49.56 8.51 -8.03
CA PRO A 6 48.35 7.99 -7.43
C PRO A 6 48.53 6.49 -7.18
N THR A 7 48.22 6.06 -5.98
CA THR A 7 48.23 4.64 -5.62
C THR A 7 47.11 3.89 -6.36
N PHE A 8 47.23 2.56 -6.51
CA PHE A 8 46.16 1.74 -7.11
C PHE A 8 44.79 2.03 -6.46
N ALA A 9 44.75 2.17 -5.14
CA ALA A 9 43.54 2.53 -4.38
C ALA A 9 42.95 3.90 -4.79
N ASP A 10 43.79 4.90 -5.09
CA ASP A 10 43.34 6.21 -5.56
C ASP A 10 42.70 6.15 -6.96
N ASN A 11 43.20 5.31 -7.81
CA ASN A 11 42.67 5.09 -9.15
C ASN A 11 41.33 4.32 -9.11
N GLU A 12 41.19 3.31 -8.25
CA GLU A 12 39.95 2.58 -8.01
C GLU A 12 38.88 3.48 -7.41
N ALA A 13 39.22 4.29 -6.41
CA ALA A 13 38.31 5.25 -5.80
C ALA A 13 37.81 6.30 -6.82
N ARG A 14 38.73 6.79 -7.68
CA ARG A 14 38.37 7.73 -8.75
C ARG A 14 37.46 7.10 -9.82
N LEU A 15 37.74 5.86 -10.21
CA LEU A 15 36.89 5.11 -11.14
C LEU A 15 35.51 4.86 -10.53
N ALA A 16 35.43 4.42 -9.27
CA ALA A 16 34.18 4.20 -8.56
C ALA A 16 33.37 5.51 -8.46
N PHE A 17 34.00 6.63 -8.16
CA PHE A 17 33.34 7.94 -8.16
C PHE A 17 32.71 8.27 -9.52
N TRP A 18 33.47 8.15 -10.64
CA TRP A 18 32.94 8.44 -11.97
C TRP A 18 31.83 7.50 -12.42
N LEU A 19 31.87 6.23 -11.98
CA LEU A 19 30.79 5.26 -12.23
C LEU A 19 29.52 5.58 -11.44
N LEU A 20 29.64 6.18 -10.25
CA LEU A 20 28.49 6.60 -9.43
C LEU A 20 27.88 7.93 -9.89
N VAL A 21 28.65 8.83 -10.53
CA VAL A 21 28.18 10.16 -10.95
C VAL A 21 26.88 10.13 -11.74
N PRO A 22 26.69 9.30 -12.79
CA PRO A 22 25.44 9.26 -13.54
C PRO A 22 24.23 8.91 -12.66
N THR A 23 24.37 7.87 -11.82
CA THR A 23 23.31 7.43 -10.90
C THR A 23 22.98 8.51 -9.87
N VAL A 24 24.00 9.11 -9.24
CA VAL A 24 23.82 10.19 -8.26
C VAL A 24 23.16 11.41 -8.92
N THR A 25 23.58 11.78 -10.13
CA THR A 25 22.98 12.90 -10.86
C THR A 25 21.49 12.67 -11.13
N VAL A 26 21.10 11.46 -11.56
CA VAL A 26 19.69 11.12 -11.78
C VAL A 26 18.91 11.20 -10.46
N VAL A 27 19.44 10.64 -9.37
CA VAL A 27 18.80 10.70 -8.05
C VAL A 27 18.64 12.15 -7.57
N LEU A 28 19.68 12.97 -7.71
CA LEU A 28 19.63 14.40 -7.36
C LEU A 28 18.57 15.14 -8.16
N ALA A 29 18.54 14.95 -9.48
CA ALA A 29 17.67 15.70 -10.38
C ALA A 29 16.20 15.25 -10.32
N PHE A 30 15.93 13.94 -10.21
CA PHE A 30 14.57 13.39 -10.34
C PHE A 30 13.95 12.94 -9.01
N VAL A 31 14.73 12.82 -7.94
CA VAL A 31 14.21 12.44 -6.62
C VAL A 31 14.39 13.59 -5.63
N LEU A 32 15.63 14.00 -5.36
CA LEU A 32 15.90 14.96 -4.30
C LEU A 32 15.45 16.38 -4.65
N PHE A 33 15.63 16.81 -5.90
CA PHE A 33 15.18 18.14 -6.33
C PHE A 33 13.65 18.30 -6.26
N PRO A 34 12.80 17.39 -6.80
CA PRO A 34 11.36 17.48 -6.64
C PRO A 34 10.91 17.39 -5.19
N MET A 35 11.57 16.60 -4.34
CA MET A 35 11.29 16.56 -2.90
C MET A 35 11.56 17.91 -2.24
N ALA A 36 12.74 18.48 -2.45
CA ALA A 36 13.09 19.80 -1.92
C ALA A 36 12.15 20.89 -2.45
N TRP A 37 11.76 20.81 -3.71
CA TRP A 37 10.79 21.71 -4.32
C TRP A 37 9.40 21.58 -3.69
N ASN A 38 8.94 20.37 -3.43
CA ASN A 38 7.67 20.13 -2.74
C ASN A 38 7.70 20.68 -1.30
N ILE A 39 8.81 20.47 -0.56
CA ILE A 39 9.01 21.10 0.75
C ILE A 39 8.91 22.63 0.63
N TRP A 40 9.57 23.21 -0.34
CA TRP A 40 9.53 24.65 -0.58
C TRP A 40 8.12 25.17 -0.85
N LEU A 41 7.37 24.51 -1.73
CA LEU A 41 5.99 24.86 -2.07
C LEU A 41 5.04 24.71 -0.86
N SER A 42 5.27 23.76 0.02
CA SER A 42 4.41 23.54 1.20
C SER A 42 4.33 24.75 2.13
N PHE A 43 5.37 25.59 2.16
CA PHE A 43 5.44 26.83 2.94
C PHE A 43 5.02 28.07 2.16
N LYS A 44 4.49 27.92 0.95
CA LYS A 44 4.11 29.04 0.11
C LYS A 44 2.62 29.00 -0.23
N PRO A 45 1.89 30.10 -0.05
CA PRO A 45 0.50 30.22 -0.49
C PRO A 45 0.46 30.38 -2.03
N VAL A 46 0.72 29.28 -2.75
CA VAL A 46 0.86 29.27 -4.22
C VAL A 46 -0.28 28.51 -4.85
N THR A 47 -0.95 29.16 -5.81
CA THR A 47 -1.95 28.55 -6.68
C THR A 47 -1.32 28.08 -7.99
N LEU A 48 -2.06 27.33 -8.80
CA LEU A 48 -1.60 26.89 -10.13
C LEU A 48 -1.26 28.08 -11.06
N ALA A 49 -1.97 29.20 -10.92
CA ALA A 49 -1.72 30.41 -11.69
C ALA A 49 -0.38 31.05 -11.34
N ASP A 50 0.05 30.97 -10.08
CA ASP A 50 1.29 31.58 -9.60
C ASP A 50 2.55 30.81 -10.05
N LEU A 51 2.40 29.57 -10.56
CA LEU A 51 3.51 28.75 -11.05
C LEU A 51 4.24 29.36 -12.27
N ARG A 52 3.66 30.36 -12.91
CA ARG A 52 4.24 31.08 -14.05
C ARG A 52 4.92 32.40 -13.65
N GLY A 53 4.87 32.78 -12.38
CA GLY A 53 5.32 34.10 -11.92
C GLY A 53 6.63 34.07 -11.12
N GLU A 54 7.27 35.24 -11.00
CA GLU A 54 8.47 35.47 -10.18
C GLU A 54 8.24 35.25 -8.67
N SER A 55 6.98 35.15 -8.23
CA SER A 55 6.56 34.95 -6.85
C SER A 55 7.07 33.62 -6.25
N LEU A 56 7.36 32.62 -7.08
CA LEU A 56 7.85 31.29 -6.63
C LEU A 56 9.20 31.34 -5.95
N LEU A 57 10.10 32.23 -6.38
CA LEU A 57 11.47 32.33 -5.86
C LEU A 57 11.60 33.30 -4.69
N ARG A 58 10.57 34.15 -4.42
CA ARG A 58 10.62 35.08 -3.30
C ARG A 58 10.55 34.34 -1.97
N PHE A 59 11.41 34.70 -1.00
CA PHE A 59 11.41 34.17 0.35
C PHE A 59 10.21 34.71 1.15
N ASN A 60 9.07 34.01 1.03
CA ASN A 60 7.85 34.33 1.76
C ASN A 60 7.29 33.05 2.40
N PHE A 61 7.78 32.73 3.59
CA PHE A 61 7.36 31.53 4.31
C PHE A 61 6.07 31.77 5.07
N SER A 62 5.09 30.88 4.89
CA SER A 62 3.82 30.88 5.61
C SER A 62 3.42 29.48 6.02
N LEU A 63 2.85 29.34 7.19
CA LEU A 63 2.23 28.08 7.65
C LEU A 63 0.74 27.97 7.25
N SER A 64 0.23 28.94 6.46
CA SER A 64 -1.19 28.99 6.06
C SER A 64 -1.68 27.72 5.37
N ASN A 65 -0.82 27.05 4.58
CA ASN A 65 -1.15 25.79 3.92
C ASN A 65 -1.37 24.67 4.92
N TYR A 66 -0.49 24.56 5.93
CA TYR A 66 -0.64 23.57 6.99
C TYR A 66 -1.89 23.86 7.83
N THR A 67 -2.15 25.14 8.16
CA THR A 67 -3.37 25.54 8.84
C THR A 67 -4.60 25.15 8.03
N LYS A 68 -4.60 25.41 6.71
CA LYS A 68 -5.69 25.00 5.81
C LYS A 68 -5.89 23.49 5.81
N VAL A 69 -4.82 22.70 5.77
CA VAL A 69 -4.88 21.23 5.78
C VAL A 69 -5.47 20.71 7.09
N PHE A 70 -4.96 21.17 8.24
CA PHE A 70 -5.39 20.65 9.54
C PHE A 70 -6.76 21.15 9.99
N LEU A 71 -7.20 22.32 9.52
CA LEU A 71 -8.54 22.86 9.78
C LEU A 71 -9.57 22.41 8.74
N ASP A 72 -9.18 21.67 7.71
CA ASP A 72 -10.12 21.10 6.75
C ASP A 72 -11.08 20.12 7.46
N PRO A 73 -12.41 20.32 7.36
CA PRO A 73 -13.40 19.48 8.06
C PRO A 73 -13.31 17.99 7.68
N GLU A 74 -12.81 17.68 6.49
CA GLU A 74 -12.65 16.30 6.02
C GLU A 74 -11.34 15.65 6.50
N PHE A 75 -10.34 16.43 6.96
CA PHE A 75 -8.98 15.93 7.24
C PHE A 75 -8.98 14.72 8.18
N GLY A 76 -9.69 14.82 9.32
CA GLY A 76 -9.74 13.72 10.29
C GLY A 76 -10.36 12.44 9.72
N SER A 77 -11.44 12.57 8.96
CA SER A 77 -12.11 11.43 8.34
C SER A 77 -11.29 10.80 7.23
N VAL A 78 -10.62 11.62 6.41
CA VAL A 78 -9.72 11.18 5.34
C VAL A 78 -8.46 10.49 5.91
N LEU A 79 -7.90 11.04 7.00
CA LEU A 79 -6.78 10.41 7.70
C LEU A 79 -7.16 9.04 8.25
N LEU A 80 -8.30 8.94 8.94
CA LEU A 80 -8.79 7.67 9.48
C LEU A 80 -9.05 6.65 8.36
N THR A 81 -9.71 7.06 7.28
CA THR A 81 -9.95 6.21 6.11
C THR A 81 -8.63 5.71 5.52
N THR A 82 -7.63 6.59 5.39
CA THR A 82 -6.30 6.22 4.89
C THR A 82 -5.64 5.17 5.77
N LEU A 83 -5.65 5.36 7.08
CA LEU A 83 -5.05 4.40 8.02
C LEU A 83 -5.78 3.05 8.02
N VAL A 84 -7.12 3.07 8.05
CA VAL A 84 -7.94 1.86 7.97
C VAL A 84 -7.68 1.11 6.67
N TYR A 85 -7.72 1.81 5.53
CA TYR A 85 -7.42 1.23 4.22
C TYR A 85 -6.01 0.64 4.16
N THR A 86 -5.01 1.39 4.60
CA THR A 86 -3.60 0.98 4.56
C THR A 86 -3.35 -0.25 5.42
N ILE A 87 -3.80 -0.23 6.67
CA ILE A 87 -3.56 -1.34 7.61
C ILE A 87 -4.35 -2.58 7.16
N SER A 88 -5.66 -2.43 6.92
CA SER A 88 -6.51 -3.57 6.58
C SER A 88 -6.17 -4.16 5.21
N GLY A 89 -5.90 -3.34 4.20
CA GLY A 89 -5.48 -3.80 2.87
C GLY A 89 -4.14 -4.52 2.90
N SER A 90 -3.17 -3.98 3.66
CA SER A 90 -1.86 -4.63 3.84
C SER A 90 -1.98 -5.98 4.56
N LEU A 91 -2.72 -6.03 5.67
CA LEU A 91 -2.93 -7.27 6.43
C LEU A 91 -3.70 -8.31 5.61
N LEU A 92 -4.76 -7.89 4.91
CA LEU A 92 -5.54 -8.79 4.07
C LEU A 92 -4.70 -9.39 2.93
N SER A 93 -3.87 -8.58 2.26
CA SER A 93 -2.98 -9.08 1.21
C SER A 93 -1.96 -10.10 1.74
N ILE A 94 -1.42 -9.88 2.93
CA ILE A 94 -0.48 -10.81 3.57
C ILE A 94 -1.19 -12.09 4.02
N LEU A 95 -2.38 -11.97 4.60
CA LEU A 95 -3.19 -13.12 5.04
C LEU A 95 -3.58 -14.01 3.85
N LEU A 96 -4.10 -13.42 2.78
CA LEU A 96 -4.43 -14.15 1.54
C LEU A 96 -3.18 -14.77 0.92
N GLY A 97 -2.04 -14.05 0.93
CA GLY A 97 -0.76 -14.55 0.46
C GLY A 97 -0.25 -15.74 1.28
N LEU A 98 -0.39 -15.69 2.61
CA LEU A 98 -0.06 -16.80 3.50
C LEU A 98 -0.94 -18.02 3.24
N MET A 99 -2.25 -17.83 3.15
CA MET A 99 -3.19 -18.91 2.83
C MET A 99 -2.85 -19.55 1.48
N ALA A 100 -2.64 -18.73 0.44
CA ALA A 100 -2.26 -19.20 -0.88
C ALA A 100 -0.89 -19.92 -0.88
N ALA A 101 0.10 -19.42 -0.14
CA ALA A 101 1.41 -20.06 -0.02
C ALA A 101 1.32 -21.44 0.62
N LEU A 102 0.55 -21.57 1.72
CA LEU A 102 0.32 -22.87 2.37
C LEU A 102 -0.38 -23.86 1.45
N LEU A 103 -1.36 -23.42 0.66
CA LEU A 103 -2.08 -24.27 -0.31
C LEU A 103 -1.17 -24.80 -1.41
N VAL A 104 -0.24 -23.96 -1.93
CA VAL A 104 0.62 -24.35 -3.05
C VAL A 104 2.03 -24.78 -2.63
N HIS A 105 2.30 -24.88 -1.32
CA HIS A 105 3.58 -25.36 -0.81
C HIS A 105 3.74 -26.86 -1.04
N GLY A 106 2.69 -27.63 -0.80
CA GLY A 106 2.67 -29.09 -1.00
C GLY A 106 2.88 -29.51 -2.45
N GLU A 107 3.18 -30.79 -2.64
CA GLU A 107 3.30 -31.41 -3.96
C GLU A 107 1.95 -31.96 -4.41
N PHE A 108 1.44 -31.46 -5.54
CA PHE A 108 0.21 -31.95 -6.19
C PHE A 108 0.26 -31.70 -7.70
N ALA A 109 -0.53 -32.52 -8.44
CA ALA A 109 -0.63 -32.39 -9.89
C ALA A 109 -1.30 -31.03 -10.25
N GLY A 110 -0.69 -30.28 -11.20
CA GLY A 110 -1.21 -28.96 -11.58
C GLY A 110 -0.74 -27.79 -10.73
N ARG A 111 0.12 -28.00 -9.72
CA ARG A 111 0.67 -26.94 -8.85
C ARG A 111 1.21 -25.72 -9.64
N GLY A 112 1.89 -25.96 -10.76
CA GLY A 112 2.40 -24.88 -11.61
C GLY A 112 1.31 -23.99 -12.19
N LEU A 113 0.22 -24.58 -12.66
CA LEU A 113 -0.92 -23.84 -13.18
C LEU A 113 -1.62 -23.02 -12.08
N VAL A 114 -1.85 -23.62 -10.91
CA VAL A 114 -2.45 -22.91 -9.75
C VAL A 114 -1.59 -21.70 -9.33
N ARG A 115 -0.26 -21.86 -9.28
CA ARG A 115 0.66 -20.75 -8.99
C ARG A 115 0.59 -19.65 -10.05
N ALA A 116 0.53 -20.02 -11.34
CA ALA A 116 0.39 -19.05 -12.42
C ALA A 116 -0.94 -18.27 -12.34
N LEU A 117 -2.05 -18.96 -12.03
CA LEU A 117 -3.35 -18.32 -11.80
C LEU A 117 -3.34 -17.38 -10.60
N PHE A 118 -2.70 -17.76 -9.50
CA PHE A 118 -2.59 -16.91 -8.33
C PHE A 118 -1.78 -15.63 -8.58
N ILE A 119 -0.80 -15.66 -9.48
CA ILE A 119 0.03 -14.50 -9.80
C ILE A 119 -0.68 -13.53 -10.76
N SER A 120 -1.68 -14.00 -11.53
CA SER A 120 -2.35 -13.23 -12.58
C SER A 120 -2.94 -11.88 -12.12
N PRO A 121 -3.55 -11.72 -10.92
CA PRO A 121 -4.09 -10.43 -10.48
C PRO A 121 -3.03 -9.33 -10.36
N TYR A 122 -1.82 -9.72 -9.99
CA TYR A 122 -0.71 -8.78 -9.77
C TYR A 122 -0.08 -8.29 -11.08
N ILE A 123 -0.03 -9.15 -12.10
CA ILE A 123 0.57 -8.84 -13.41
C ILE A 123 -0.36 -7.99 -14.27
N ALA A 124 -1.67 -8.17 -14.12
CA ALA A 124 -2.65 -7.51 -14.98
C ALA A 124 -2.62 -5.97 -14.82
N PRO A 125 -2.80 -5.19 -15.92
CA PRO A 125 -2.85 -3.74 -15.87
C PRO A 125 -3.91 -3.22 -14.89
N VAL A 126 -3.55 -2.22 -14.06
CA VAL A 126 -4.44 -1.70 -13.00
C VAL A 126 -5.79 -1.25 -13.55
N VAL A 127 -5.79 -0.53 -14.66
CA VAL A 127 -7.01 -0.01 -15.29
C VAL A 127 -7.96 -1.15 -15.70
N ALA A 128 -7.43 -2.20 -16.35
CA ALA A 128 -8.24 -3.34 -16.77
C ALA A 128 -8.86 -4.08 -15.57
N VAL A 129 -8.06 -4.29 -14.51
CA VAL A 129 -8.52 -5.00 -13.31
C VAL A 129 -9.56 -4.18 -12.54
N THR A 130 -9.37 -2.88 -12.39
CA THR A 130 -10.34 -2.01 -11.70
C THR A 130 -11.66 -1.92 -12.46
N PHE A 131 -11.65 -1.81 -13.79
CA PHE A 131 -12.87 -1.86 -14.59
C PHE A 131 -13.58 -3.23 -14.50
N THR A 132 -12.84 -4.33 -14.53
CA THR A 132 -13.41 -5.67 -14.33
C THR A 132 -14.09 -5.77 -12.96
N TRP A 133 -13.46 -5.29 -11.89
CA TRP A 133 -14.07 -5.29 -10.57
C TRP A 133 -15.29 -4.37 -10.47
N SER A 134 -15.23 -3.18 -11.07
CA SER A 134 -16.38 -2.28 -11.15
C SER A 134 -17.57 -2.95 -11.85
N PHE A 135 -17.31 -3.70 -12.93
CA PHE A 135 -18.35 -4.45 -13.62
C PHE A 135 -18.90 -5.63 -12.78
N ILE A 136 -18.01 -6.40 -12.13
CA ILE A 136 -18.41 -7.53 -11.26
C ILE A 136 -19.30 -7.07 -10.10
N LEU A 137 -19.03 -5.87 -9.55
CA LEU A 137 -19.73 -5.26 -8.43
C LEU A 137 -20.86 -4.30 -8.85
N ASP A 138 -21.14 -4.18 -10.15
CA ASP A 138 -22.20 -3.30 -10.66
C ASP A 138 -23.56 -3.70 -10.09
N PRO A 139 -24.40 -2.73 -9.65
CA PRO A 139 -25.72 -3.05 -9.10
C PRO A 139 -26.66 -3.75 -10.08
N GLN A 140 -26.60 -3.41 -11.37
CA GLN A 140 -27.56 -3.91 -12.38
C GLN A 140 -27.02 -5.08 -13.19
N LEU A 141 -25.74 -5.01 -13.59
CA LEU A 141 -25.12 -5.97 -14.52
C LEU A 141 -24.13 -6.91 -13.81
N GLY A 142 -23.78 -6.64 -12.55
CA GLY A 142 -22.73 -7.34 -11.82
C GLY A 142 -23.12 -8.76 -11.40
N VAL A 143 -22.20 -9.69 -11.65
CA VAL A 143 -22.41 -11.11 -11.33
C VAL A 143 -22.60 -11.35 -9.83
N ILE A 144 -21.99 -10.55 -8.96
CA ILE A 144 -22.15 -10.69 -7.50
C ILE A 144 -23.60 -10.39 -7.10
N ASN A 145 -24.19 -9.31 -7.60
CA ASN A 145 -25.59 -8.99 -7.34
C ASN A 145 -26.55 -10.02 -7.93
N TRP A 146 -26.28 -10.48 -9.15
CA TRP A 146 -27.08 -11.53 -9.78
C TRP A 146 -27.08 -12.83 -8.96
N LEU A 147 -25.89 -13.30 -8.51
CA LEU A 147 -25.76 -14.50 -7.66
C LEU A 147 -26.46 -14.32 -6.33
N GLY A 148 -26.26 -13.19 -5.65
CA GLY A 148 -26.83 -12.95 -4.34
C GLY A 148 -28.35 -12.86 -4.33
N MET A 149 -28.94 -12.20 -5.33
CA MET A 149 -30.40 -12.16 -5.49
C MET A 149 -30.99 -13.52 -5.87
N ASN A 150 -30.35 -14.26 -6.79
CA ASN A 150 -30.81 -15.60 -7.17
C ASN A 150 -30.74 -16.61 -6.04
N GLN A 151 -29.77 -16.47 -5.13
CA GLN A 151 -29.64 -17.33 -3.95
C GLN A 151 -30.46 -16.84 -2.76
N GLY A 152 -31.18 -15.71 -2.90
CA GLY A 152 -31.97 -15.13 -1.82
C GLY A 152 -31.15 -14.52 -0.69
N LEU A 153 -29.87 -14.22 -0.88
CA LEU A 153 -29.00 -13.61 0.12
C LEU A 153 -29.38 -12.15 0.40
N TRP A 154 -29.90 -11.44 -0.62
CA TRP A 154 -30.48 -10.12 -0.52
C TRP A 154 -31.59 -9.91 -1.55
N ALA A 155 -32.56 -9.05 -1.20
CA ALA A 155 -33.76 -8.81 -2.00
C ALA A 155 -33.60 -7.73 -3.08
N GLN A 156 -32.59 -6.86 -2.92
CA GLN A 156 -32.35 -5.72 -3.82
C GLN A 156 -30.88 -5.61 -4.17
N PRO A 157 -30.53 -5.08 -5.36
CA PRO A 157 -29.14 -4.91 -5.75
C PRO A 157 -28.36 -4.03 -4.77
N ILE A 158 -27.18 -4.47 -4.39
CA ILE A 158 -26.30 -3.76 -3.46
C ILE A 158 -25.29 -2.93 -4.28
N PRO A 159 -25.25 -1.60 -4.13
CA PRO A 159 -24.30 -0.73 -4.82
C PRO A 159 -22.95 -0.69 -4.08
N PHE A 160 -22.17 -1.74 -4.19
CA PHE A 160 -20.94 -2.01 -3.44
C PHE A 160 -19.90 -0.88 -3.47
N LEU A 161 -19.80 -0.12 -4.56
CA LEU A 161 -18.79 0.94 -4.71
C LEU A 161 -19.33 2.35 -4.46
N SER A 162 -20.66 2.53 -4.40
CA SER A 162 -21.28 3.85 -4.26
C SER A 162 -22.08 4.05 -2.97
N GLN A 163 -22.29 3.00 -2.19
CA GLN A 163 -22.96 3.08 -0.90
C GLN A 163 -21.94 3.16 0.24
N ARG A 164 -22.04 4.21 1.06
CA ARG A 164 -21.09 4.42 2.16
C ARG A 164 -21.20 3.37 3.25
N PHE A 165 -22.43 3.07 3.69
CA PHE A 165 -22.67 2.11 4.77
C PHE A 165 -23.76 1.12 4.37
N TRP A 166 -23.56 -0.12 4.73
CA TRP A 166 -24.56 -1.18 4.66
C TRP A 166 -24.96 -1.58 6.08
N GLU A 167 -26.26 -1.54 6.35
CA GLU A 167 -26.83 -1.89 7.65
C GLU A 167 -27.54 -3.23 7.53
N PHE A 168 -27.23 -4.15 8.40
CA PHE A 168 -27.90 -5.44 8.48
C PHE A 168 -28.11 -5.83 9.95
N ASN A 169 -29.24 -6.50 10.22
CA ASN A 169 -29.61 -6.93 11.55
C ASN A 169 -29.31 -8.42 11.71
N ILE A 170 -28.42 -8.76 12.66
CA ILE A 170 -28.18 -10.13 13.07
C ILE A 170 -28.55 -10.25 14.57
N LEU A 171 -29.50 -11.14 14.88
CA LEU A 171 -29.92 -11.42 16.26
C LEU A 171 -30.32 -10.16 17.07
N GLY A 172 -30.92 -9.17 16.42
CA GLY A 172 -31.34 -7.91 17.07
C GLY A 172 -30.24 -6.85 17.20
N LEU A 173 -29.01 -7.14 16.76
CA LEU A 173 -27.90 -6.17 16.66
C LEU A 173 -27.86 -5.59 15.26
N SER A 174 -28.05 -4.26 15.13
CA SER A 174 -27.81 -3.55 13.87
C SER A 174 -26.32 -3.33 13.69
N LEU A 175 -25.73 -4.09 12.77
CA LEU A 175 -24.33 -3.93 12.37
C LEU A 175 -24.25 -3.00 11.16
N ARG A 176 -23.29 -2.07 11.21
CA ARG A 176 -23.04 -1.07 10.17
C ARG A 176 -21.63 -1.21 9.64
N ILE A 177 -21.49 -1.62 8.38
CA ILE A 177 -20.18 -1.75 7.72
C ILE A 177 -19.99 -0.64 6.69
N PRO A 178 -18.76 -0.08 6.57
CA PRO A 178 -18.43 0.87 5.50
C PRO A 178 -18.26 0.08 4.17
N LEU A 179 -19.37 -0.08 3.43
CA LEU A 179 -19.45 -1.01 2.31
C LEU A 179 -18.45 -0.71 1.19
N ALA A 180 -18.43 0.54 0.70
CA ALA A 180 -17.52 0.91 -0.37
C ALA A 180 -16.05 0.78 0.05
N LEU A 181 -15.71 1.20 1.28
CA LEU A 181 -14.35 1.04 1.81
C LEU A 181 -13.96 -0.43 1.95
N THR A 182 -14.85 -1.27 2.43
CA THR A 182 -14.62 -2.72 2.53
C THR A 182 -14.41 -3.35 1.15
N SER A 183 -15.19 -2.95 0.14
CA SER A 183 -15.02 -3.42 -1.24
C SER A 183 -13.66 -3.04 -1.82
N VAL A 184 -13.18 -1.81 -1.55
CA VAL A 184 -11.85 -1.35 -1.97
C VAL A 184 -10.74 -2.07 -1.21
N ILE A 185 -10.91 -2.36 0.09
CA ILE A 185 -9.95 -3.14 0.89
C ILE A 185 -9.85 -4.59 0.36
N ILE A 186 -10.98 -5.21 0.02
CA ILE A 186 -11.01 -6.56 -0.56
C ILE A 186 -10.29 -6.58 -1.91
N PHE A 187 -10.53 -5.57 -2.75
CA PHE A 187 -9.80 -5.40 -4.01
C PHE A 187 -8.29 -5.31 -3.78
N GLU A 188 -7.84 -4.45 -2.86
CA GLU A 188 -6.44 -4.26 -2.49
C GLU A 188 -5.81 -5.59 -2.02
N GLY A 189 -6.48 -6.29 -1.12
CA GLY A 189 -6.02 -7.59 -0.62
C GLY A 189 -5.86 -8.62 -1.73
N TRP A 190 -6.90 -8.76 -2.58
CA TRP A 190 -6.92 -9.71 -3.70
C TRP A 190 -5.91 -9.36 -4.79
N ARG A 191 -5.74 -8.09 -5.13
CA ARG A 191 -4.81 -7.68 -6.16
C ARG A 191 -3.35 -7.93 -5.78
N TYR A 192 -3.01 -7.72 -4.51
CA TYR A 192 -1.62 -7.70 -4.06
C TYR A 192 -1.19 -8.90 -3.20
N PHE A 193 -2.09 -9.86 -2.92
CA PHE A 193 -1.69 -11.09 -2.22
C PHE A 193 -0.62 -11.90 -2.96
N PRO A 194 -0.50 -11.88 -4.31
CA PRO A 194 0.50 -12.67 -4.99
C PRO A 194 1.94 -12.24 -4.65
N PHE A 195 2.13 -10.96 -4.35
CA PHE A 195 3.43 -10.47 -3.87
C PHE A 195 3.79 -11.16 -2.53
N ALA A 196 2.86 -11.17 -1.59
CA ALA A 196 3.07 -11.85 -0.31
C ALA A 196 3.23 -13.38 -0.49
N LEU A 197 2.42 -14.00 -1.36
CA LEU A 197 2.53 -15.42 -1.73
C LEU A 197 3.96 -15.79 -2.12
N LEU A 198 4.60 -15.04 -3.03
CA LEU A 198 5.93 -15.38 -3.53
C LEU A 198 6.99 -15.37 -2.43
N PHE A 199 7.00 -14.35 -1.57
CA PHE A 199 7.96 -14.25 -0.48
C PHE A 199 7.74 -15.30 0.60
N ILE A 200 6.48 -15.52 0.99
CA ILE A 200 6.13 -16.52 1.99
C ILE A 200 6.45 -17.92 1.46
N LEU A 201 6.11 -18.22 0.21
CA LEU A 201 6.39 -19.52 -0.39
C LEU A 201 7.90 -19.80 -0.47
N ALA A 202 8.71 -18.81 -0.85
CA ALA A 202 10.16 -18.93 -0.87
C ALA A 202 10.71 -19.24 0.53
N ARG A 203 10.20 -18.58 1.57
CA ARG A 203 10.61 -18.86 2.95
C ARG A 203 10.15 -20.24 3.43
N LEU A 204 8.92 -20.66 3.11
CA LEU A 204 8.43 -21.99 3.44
C LEU A 204 9.29 -23.11 2.86
N GLN A 205 9.76 -22.92 1.61
CA GLN A 205 10.65 -23.88 0.93
C GLN A 205 12.06 -23.93 1.55
N ALA A 206 12.48 -22.88 2.25
CA ALA A 206 13.78 -22.80 2.91
C ALA A 206 13.76 -23.39 4.34
N ILE A 207 12.61 -23.79 4.87
CA ILE A 207 12.52 -24.44 6.18
C ILE A 207 12.93 -25.91 6.02
N PRO A 208 13.93 -26.42 6.80
CA PRO A 208 14.34 -27.81 6.72
C PRO A 208 13.20 -28.78 7.06
N GLN A 209 13.01 -29.80 6.22
CA GLN A 209 11.95 -30.81 6.42
C GLN A 209 12.17 -31.64 7.69
N ASP A 210 13.41 -31.82 8.11
CA ASP A 210 13.77 -32.56 9.32
C ASP A 210 13.09 -32.00 10.58
N LEU A 211 12.86 -30.66 10.63
CA LEU A 211 12.12 -30.03 11.73
C LEU A 211 10.67 -30.52 11.79
N TYR A 212 10.04 -30.70 10.64
CA TYR A 212 8.67 -31.20 10.54
C TYR A 212 8.61 -32.71 10.86
N HIS A 213 9.63 -33.47 10.47
CA HIS A 213 9.75 -34.90 10.79
C HIS A 213 9.95 -35.11 12.30
N ALA A 214 10.87 -34.37 12.93
CA ALA A 214 11.08 -34.42 14.37
C ALA A 214 9.79 -34.08 15.15
N ALA A 215 9.13 -32.98 14.79
CA ALA A 215 7.84 -32.60 15.38
C ALA A 215 6.75 -33.69 15.19
N SER A 216 6.83 -34.48 14.08
CA SER A 216 5.91 -35.61 13.87
C SER A 216 6.17 -36.76 14.82
N VAL A 217 7.45 -37.08 15.07
CA VAL A 217 7.87 -38.10 16.03
C VAL A 217 7.44 -37.71 17.44
N ASP A 218 7.51 -36.42 17.80
CA ASP A 218 7.03 -35.88 19.08
C ASP A 218 5.50 -35.82 19.19
N GLY A 219 4.76 -36.26 18.15
CA GLY A 219 3.30 -36.31 18.16
C GLY A 219 2.62 -34.96 17.91
N ALA A 220 3.32 -33.95 17.40
CA ALA A 220 2.75 -32.64 17.13
C ALA A 220 1.69 -32.69 16.02
N THR A 221 0.50 -32.13 16.28
CA THR A 221 -0.57 -31.98 15.31
C THR A 221 -0.21 -30.96 14.22
N PRO A 222 -0.87 -30.96 13.05
CA PRO A 222 -0.63 -29.96 12.00
C PRO A 222 -0.80 -28.52 12.51
N PHE A 223 -1.77 -28.26 13.38
CA PHE A 223 -2.01 -26.97 14.00
C PHE A 223 -0.84 -26.55 14.91
N GLN A 224 -0.33 -27.46 15.74
CA GLN A 224 0.84 -27.20 16.59
C GLN A 224 2.08 -26.92 15.74
N LYS A 225 2.33 -27.69 14.68
CA LYS A 225 3.42 -27.44 13.74
C LYS A 225 3.31 -26.07 13.09
N PHE A 226 2.10 -25.66 12.71
CA PHE A 226 1.89 -24.34 12.12
C PHE A 226 2.24 -23.21 13.10
N PHE A 227 1.68 -23.21 14.31
CA PHE A 227 1.84 -22.10 15.25
C PHE A 227 3.19 -22.09 15.97
N HIS A 228 3.80 -23.25 16.24
CA HIS A 228 5.06 -23.34 17.01
C HIS A 228 6.31 -23.48 16.14
N LEU A 229 6.16 -23.91 14.87
CA LEU A 229 7.30 -24.09 13.98
C LEU A 229 7.21 -23.18 12.74
N THR A 230 6.13 -23.28 11.97
CA THR A 230 6.00 -22.54 10.69
C THR A 230 5.87 -21.04 10.89
N LEU A 231 4.91 -20.59 11.69
CA LEU A 231 4.60 -19.18 11.88
C LEU A 231 5.77 -18.37 12.49
N PRO A 232 6.48 -18.87 13.53
CA PRO A 232 7.69 -18.20 14.03
C PRO A 232 8.80 -18.09 12.99
N GLN A 233 8.99 -19.11 12.15
CA GLN A 233 9.98 -19.10 11.07
C GLN A 233 9.62 -18.09 9.96
N LEU A 234 8.34 -17.76 9.79
CA LEU A 234 7.85 -16.77 8.84
C LEU A 234 7.86 -15.35 9.40
N ALA A 235 7.97 -15.15 10.72
CA ALA A 235 7.77 -13.85 11.37
C ALA A 235 8.60 -12.72 10.75
N GLY A 236 9.88 -12.95 10.45
CA GLY A 236 10.75 -11.96 9.80
C GLY A 236 10.28 -11.58 8.40
N VAL A 237 9.82 -12.54 7.60
CA VAL A 237 9.28 -12.29 6.25
C VAL A 237 7.94 -11.57 6.32
N LEU A 238 7.04 -11.99 7.22
CA LEU A 238 5.74 -11.35 7.43
C LEU A 238 5.88 -9.90 7.87
N SER A 239 6.82 -9.62 8.80
CA SER A 239 7.14 -8.27 9.24
C SER A 239 7.66 -7.41 8.08
N THR A 240 8.60 -7.93 7.28
CA THR A 240 9.14 -7.22 6.10
C THR A 240 8.05 -6.98 5.04
N LEU A 241 7.18 -7.96 4.81
CA LEU A 241 6.03 -7.81 3.91
C LEU A 241 5.08 -6.73 4.39
N PHE A 242 4.79 -6.67 5.71
CA PHE A 242 3.95 -5.62 6.27
C PHE A 242 4.57 -4.23 6.06
N LEU A 243 5.89 -4.10 6.26
CA LEU A 243 6.59 -2.85 5.99
C LEU A 243 6.40 -2.39 4.54
N PHE A 244 6.70 -3.23 3.55
CA PHE A 244 6.56 -2.87 2.15
C PHE A 244 5.11 -2.60 1.76
N ARG A 245 4.19 -3.45 2.19
CA ARG A 245 2.76 -3.27 1.90
C ARG A 245 2.23 -1.98 2.50
N PHE A 246 2.59 -1.66 3.75
CA PHE A 246 2.20 -0.41 4.38
C PHE A 246 2.68 0.81 3.60
N ILE A 247 3.98 0.84 3.23
CA ILE A 247 4.57 1.95 2.46
C ILE A 247 3.82 2.13 1.13
N TRP A 248 3.59 1.06 0.39
CA TRP A 248 2.95 1.14 -0.92
C TRP A 248 1.46 1.46 -0.82
N THR A 249 0.73 0.85 0.10
CA THR A 249 -0.71 1.07 0.26
C THR A 249 -1.01 2.47 0.83
N LEU A 250 -0.17 3.02 1.71
CA LEU A 250 -0.29 4.39 2.20
C LEU A 250 -0.21 5.43 1.06
N ASN A 251 0.64 5.17 0.08
CA ASN A 251 0.83 6.04 -1.09
C ASN A 251 -0.09 5.70 -2.26
N LYS A 252 -1.08 4.83 -2.05
CA LYS A 252 -1.98 4.37 -3.11
C LYS A 252 -2.95 5.47 -3.52
N PHE A 253 -3.03 5.71 -4.84
CA PHE A 253 -3.96 6.65 -5.46
C PHE A 253 -4.85 5.95 -6.49
N ASP A 254 -4.23 5.28 -7.45
CA ASP A 254 -4.82 4.73 -8.66
C ASP A 254 -6.00 3.78 -8.40
N ASP A 255 -5.82 2.78 -7.54
CA ASP A 255 -6.85 1.76 -7.27
C ASP A 255 -8.12 2.41 -6.67
N VAL A 256 -7.95 3.29 -5.67
CA VAL A 256 -9.08 3.97 -5.01
C VAL A 256 -9.73 4.98 -5.95
N PHE A 257 -8.93 5.72 -6.71
CA PHE A 257 -9.43 6.72 -7.65
C PHE A 257 -10.22 6.08 -8.79
N LEU A 258 -9.73 4.98 -9.36
CA LEU A 258 -10.39 4.29 -10.47
C LEU A 258 -11.68 3.57 -10.04
N LEU A 259 -11.74 3.03 -8.81
CA LEU A 259 -12.93 2.32 -8.32
C LEU A 259 -14.04 3.27 -7.85
N THR A 260 -13.69 4.29 -7.08
CA THR A 260 -14.68 5.11 -6.34
C THR A 260 -14.45 6.62 -6.45
N ARG A 261 -13.32 7.06 -6.99
CA ARG A 261 -12.87 8.47 -6.98
C ARG A 261 -12.85 9.09 -5.57
N GLY A 262 -12.69 8.25 -4.53
CA GLY A 262 -12.77 8.70 -3.15
C GLY A 262 -14.19 8.99 -2.66
N GLN A 263 -15.23 8.65 -3.43
CA GLN A 263 -16.63 8.81 -3.03
C GLN A 263 -17.04 7.72 -2.02
N ALA A 264 -18.24 7.85 -1.48
CA ALA A 264 -18.83 6.89 -0.53
C ALA A 264 -17.94 6.57 0.69
N GLY A 265 -17.13 7.54 1.15
CA GLY A 265 -16.29 7.40 2.34
C GLY A 265 -15.00 6.62 2.11
N THR A 266 -14.51 6.54 0.86
CA THR A 266 -13.24 5.89 0.48
C THR A 266 -12.10 6.90 0.20
N LYS A 267 -12.33 8.21 0.44
CA LYS A 267 -11.31 9.23 0.19
C LYS A 267 -10.09 9.00 1.08
N VAL A 268 -8.94 8.81 0.47
CA VAL A 268 -7.63 8.69 1.12
C VAL A 268 -6.80 9.97 0.93
N LEU A 269 -5.73 10.14 1.74
CA LEU A 269 -4.90 11.36 1.71
C LEU A 269 -4.33 11.65 0.32
N THR A 270 -3.95 10.64 -0.44
CA THR A 270 -3.43 10.80 -1.82
C THR A 270 -4.47 11.40 -2.78
N ILE A 271 -5.75 11.01 -2.62
CA ILE A 271 -6.85 11.62 -3.38
C ILE A 271 -7.06 13.08 -2.92
N LYS A 272 -6.99 13.36 -1.62
CA LYS A 272 -7.12 14.74 -1.11
C LYS A 272 -5.96 15.63 -1.56
N VAL A 273 -4.73 15.09 -1.69
CA VAL A 273 -3.58 15.77 -2.33
C VAL A 273 -3.93 16.14 -3.77
N TYR A 274 -4.50 15.20 -4.52
CA TYR A 274 -4.95 15.44 -5.89
C TYR A 274 -6.08 16.50 -5.95
N ASP A 275 -7.07 16.42 -5.06
CA ASP A 275 -8.18 17.38 -4.99
C ASP A 275 -7.67 18.81 -4.73
N PHE A 276 -6.71 19.00 -3.80
CA PHE A 276 -6.08 20.31 -3.58
C PHE A 276 -5.35 20.82 -4.81
N ALA A 277 -4.57 19.96 -5.49
CA ALA A 277 -3.78 20.36 -6.65
C ALA A 277 -4.65 20.71 -7.88
N PHE A 278 -5.58 19.84 -8.23
CA PHE A 278 -6.32 19.89 -9.49
C PHE A 278 -7.80 20.24 -9.33
N GLY A 279 -8.40 20.01 -8.18
CA GLY A 279 -9.78 20.44 -7.89
C GLY A 279 -9.84 21.88 -7.38
N GLU A 280 -8.96 22.23 -6.45
CA GLU A 280 -8.91 23.57 -5.85
C GLU A 280 -7.80 24.48 -6.45
N PHE A 281 -6.97 23.96 -7.33
CA PHE A 281 -5.81 24.62 -7.91
C PHE A 281 -4.84 25.22 -6.88
N ASN A 282 -4.78 24.62 -5.69
CA ASN A 282 -3.96 25.07 -4.56
C ASN A 282 -2.73 24.17 -4.38
N MET A 283 -1.64 24.52 -5.09
CA MET A 283 -0.40 23.75 -5.06
C MET A 283 0.29 23.78 -3.69
N GLY A 284 0.18 24.90 -2.97
CA GLY A 284 0.76 25.02 -1.62
C GLY A 284 0.09 24.05 -0.63
N ALA A 285 -1.24 23.99 -0.58
CA ALA A 285 -1.99 23.08 0.29
C ALA A 285 -1.77 21.61 -0.11
N SER A 286 -1.74 21.31 -1.42
CA SER A 286 -1.40 19.98 -1.93
C SER A 286 -0.02 19.52 -1.46
N SER A 287 0.99 20.40 -1.60
CA SER A 287 2.37 20.13 -1.13
C SER A 287 2.43 19.96 0.39
N ALA A 288 1.71 20.78 1.16
CA ALA A 288 1.66 20.66 2.61
C ALA A 288 1.02 19.32 3.05
N LEU A 289 -0.05 18.89 2.40
CA LEU A 289 -0.68 17.59 2.69
C LEU A 289 0.23 16.42 2.30
N ALA A 290 0.97 16.53 1.19
CA ALA A 290 1.98 15.53 0.81
C ALA A 290 3.11 15.44 1.86
N MET A 291 3.52 16.57 2.45
CA MET A 291 4.48 16.58 3.58
C MET A 291 3.91 15.94 4.84
N VAL A 292 2.62 16.13 5.13
CA VAL A 292 1.94 15.43 6.24
C VAL A 292 1.96 13.92 6.01
N LEU A 293 1.65 13.47 4.80
CA LEU A 293 1.70 12.05 4.42
C LEU A 293 3.12 11.47 4.58
N PHE A 294 4.13 12.21 4.13
CA PHE A 294 5.54 11.85 4.34
C PHE A 294 5.90 11.78 5.84
N GLY A 295 5.39 12.70 6.66
CA GLY A 295 5.55 12.68 8.12
C GLY A 295 4.94 11.43 8.75
N ILE A 296 3.72 11.05 8.37
CA ILE A 296 3.06 9.82 8.83
C ILE A 296 3.91 8.59 8.49
N LEU A 297 4.39 8.50 7.24
CA LEU A 297 5.27 7.42 6.81
C LEU A 297 6.56 7.37 7.62
N SER A 298 7.18 8.53 7.84
CA SER A 298 8.44 8.63 8.60
C SER A 298 8.26 8.19 10.06
N ILE A 299 7.14 8.58 10.70
CA ILE A 299 6.80 8.15 12.07
C ILE A 299 6.59 6.63 12.10
N PHE A 300 5.85 6.08 11.13
CA PHE A 300 5.66 4.63 11.03
C PHE A 300 7.01 3.89 10.89
N LEU A 301 7.88 4.34 9.99
CA LEU A 301 9.20 3.74 9.78
C LEU A 301 10.05 3.81 11.05
N PHE A 302 10.06 4.95 11.74
CA PHE A 302 10.78 5.10 13.00
C PHE A 302 10.31 4.11 14.06
N ILE A 303 9.00 3.98 14.25
CA ILE A 303 8.40 3.03 15.20
C ILE A 303 8.73 1.59 14.80
N TYR A 304 8.58 1.25 13.51
CA TYR A 304 8.86 -0.08 12.98
C TYR A 304 10.32 -0.52 13.22
N PHE A 305 11.29 0.33 12.85
CA PHE A 305 12.70 0.00 13.03
C PHE A 305 13.11 -0.04 14.51
N ARG A 306 12.54 0.83 15.34
CA ARG A 306 12.79 0.79 16.79
C ARG A 306 12.29 -0.51 17.43
N TRP A 307 11.14 -1.00 16.97
CA TRP A 307 10.59 -2.28 17.43
C TRP A 307 11.44 -3.47 16.94
N MET A 308 11.78 -3.50 15.67
CA MET A 308 12.59 -4.58 15.07
C MET A 308 13.99 -4.70 15.70
N VAL A 309 14.63 -3.56 16.06
CA VAL A 309 15.95 -3.57 16.73
C VAL A 309 15.86 -4.12 18.17
N LYS A 310 14.72 -3.98 18.83
CA LYS A 310 14.52 -4.48 20.20
C LYS A 310 14.34 -6.01 20.25
N GLU A 311 13.89 -6.64 19.16
CA GLU A 311 13.68 -8.10 19.10
C GLU A 311 14.92 -8.90 18.63
N ARG A 312 16.00 -8.22 18.24
CA ARG A 312 17.30 -8.83 17.97
C ARG A 312 18.22 -8.71 19.19
#